data_8e6be6caf64ba4011b77ed6b8d1710b4
#
_entry.id   8e6be6caf64ba4011b77ed6b8d1710b4
#
_cell.length_a   1.000
_cell.length_b   1.000
_cell.length_c   1.000
_cell.angle_alpha   90.00
_cell.angle_beta   90.00
_cell.angle_gamma   90.00
#
_symmetry.space_group_name_H-M   'P 1'
#
loop_
_entity.id
_entity.type
_entity.pdbx_description
1 polymer ?
#
loop_
_entity_poly.entity_id
_entity_poly.type
_entity_poly.pdbx_seq_one_letter_code
_entity_poly.pdbx_strand_id
1 'polypeptide(L)'
;MEIKRFGNIEGKTMMLLHGNLMCWQQFEDLIPLLERKFCVYAVSFDGFDGTGKTTYTTAQNQADKLAGYIEKELDGRLDLLFAESLGCGPAVFLKASPTVQIDRMILSGPEYLDF
;
A
#
# COMPACT_ATOMS: atom_id res chain seq x y z
N MET A 1 -3.97 -2.87 -10.52
CA MET A 1 -3.89 -2.68 -9.06
C MET A 1 -5.25 -2.94 -8.43
N GLU A 2 -5.26 -3.65 -7.34
CA GLU A 2 -6.47 -3.85 -6.54
C GLU A 2 -6.23 -3.28 -5.15
N ILE A 3 -7.22 -2.58 -4.60
CA ILE A 3 -7.16 -2.06 -3.23
C ILE A 3 -8.43 -2.50 -2.52
N LYS A 4 -8.28 -3.32 -1.49
CA LYS A 4 -9.39 -3.81 -0.67
C LYS A 4 -9.42 -3.12 0.68
N ARG A 5 -10.58 -2.64 1.05
CA ARG A 5 -10.78 -1.98 2.34
C ARG A 5 -11.43 -2.93 3.35
N PHE A 6 -10.89 -2.92 4.56
CA PHE A 6 -11.41 -3.70 5.69
C PHE A 6 -11.52 -2.83 6.91
N GLY A 7 -12.46 -3.16 7.78
CA GLY A 7 -12.50 -2.67 9.14
C GLY A 7 -13.26 -1.37 9.34
N ASN A 8 -12.85 -0.65 10.36
CA ASN A 8 -13.57 0.50 10.88
C ASN A 8 -13.32 1.75 10.03
N ILE A 9 -14.34 2.18 9.30
CA ILE A 9 -14.24 3.36 8.42
C ILE A 9 -13.90 4.64 9.18
N GLU A 10 -14.17 4.69 10.48
CA GLU A 10 -13.83 5.85 11.31
C GLU A 10 -12.49 5.68 12.04
N GLY A 11 -11.86 4.54 11.88
CA GLY A 11 -10.53 4.29 12.45
C GLY A 11 -9.44 5.04 11.69
N LYS A 12 -8.25 5.06 12.28
CA LYS A 12 -7.08 5.55 11.59
C LYS A 12 -6.82 4.72 10.34
N THR A 13 -6.34 5.38 9.28
CA THR A 13 -6.10 4.70 8.01
C THR A 13 -4.75 4.00 8.01
N MET A 14 -4.75 2.76 7.53
CA MET A 14 -3.56 1.94 7.39
C MET A 14 -3.52 1.31 6.00
N MET A 15 -2.41 1.43 5.31
CA MET A 15 -2.22 0.80 4.01
C MET A 15 -1.12 -0.25 4.09
N LEU A 16 -1.36 -1.42 3.48
CA LEU A 16 -0.45 -2.56 3.51
C LEU A 16 0.04 -2.85 2.09
N LEU A 17 1.37 -2.86 1.91
CA LEU A 17 2.02 -3.12 0.63
C LEU A 17 2.83 -4.42 0.71
N HIS A 18 2.49 -5.38 -0.14
CA HIS A 18 3.05 -6.73 -0.12
C HIS A 18 4.45 -6.85 -0.72
N GLY A 19 5.07 -7.99 -0.47
CA GLY A 19 6.36 -8.36 -1.04
C GLY A 19 6.26 -8.98 -2.43
N ASN A 20 7.42 -9.27 -3.02
CA ASN A 20 7.50 -9.88 -4.35
C ASN A 20 6.80 -11.24 -4.38
N LEU A 21 6.13 -11.53 -5.50
CA LEU A 21 5.38 -12.77 -5.73
C LEU A 21 4.20 -12.96 -4.77
N MET A 22 3.81 -11.93 -4.03
CA MET A 22 2.68 -11.93 -3.12
C MET A 22 1.57 -11.03 -3.67
N CYS A 23 0.55 -10.82 -2.87
CA CYS A 23 -0.59 -9.95 -3.14
C CYS A 23 -1.19 -9.54 -1.80
N TRP A 24 -2.35 -8.88 -1.78
CA TRP A 24 -2.96 -8.44 -0.51
C TRP A 24 -3.17 -9.60 0.47
N GLN A 25 -3.37 -10.82 -0.03
CA GLN A 25 -3.58 -12.01 0.81
C GLN A 25 -2.38 -12.35 1.70
N GLN A 26 -1.20 -11.78 1.44
CA GLN A 26 -0.08 -11.89 2.37
C GLN A 26 -0.48 -11.48 3.79
N PHE A 27 -1.41 -10.52 3.91
CA PHE A 27 -1.86 -9.95 5.18
C PHE A 27 -3.18 -10.54 5.67
N GLU A 28 -3.70 -11.56 5.00
CA GLU A 28 -5.04 -12.10 5.26
C GLU A 28 -5.24 -12.50 6.72
N ASP A 29 -4.24 -13.12 7.33
CA ASP A 29 -4.35 -13.57 8.73
C ASP A 29 -4.19 -12.40 9.73
N LEU A 30 -3.54 -11.33 9.32
CA LEU A 30 -3.29 -10.16 10.16
C LEU A 30 -4.47 -9.18 10.14
N ILE A 31 -5.13 -9.07 9.02
CA ILE A 31 -6.22 -8.10 8.82
C ILE A 31 -7.33 -8.20 9.87
N PRO A 32 -7.81 -9.39 10.28
CA PRO A 32 -8.84 -9.47 11.31
C PRO A 32 -8.46 -8.84 12.64
N LEU A 33 -7.18 -8.79 12.96
CA LEU A 33 -6.68 -8.13 14.17
C LEU A 33 -6.60 -6.61 13.98
N LEU A 34 -6.16 -6.17 12.80
CA LEU A 34 -5.99 -4.75 12.49
C LEU A 34 -7.33 -4.04 12.30
N GLU A 35 -8.29 -4.70 11.69
CA GLU A 35 -9.57 -4.08 11.35
C GLU A 35 -10.42 -3.67 12.56
N ARG A 36 -10.05 -4.13 13.74
CA ARG A 36 -10.72 -3.71 14.97
C ARG A 36 -10.49 -2.24 15.30
N LYS A 37 -9.33 -1.69 14.89
CA LYS A 37 -8.91 -0.33 15.23
C LYS A 37 -8.66 0.54 14.02
N PHE A 38 -8.36 -0.07 12.88
CA PHE A 38 -7.95 0.65 11.69
C PHE A 38 -8.93 0.47 10.55
N CYS A 39 -8.99 1.47 9.69
CA CYS A 39 -9.51 1.31 8.36
C CYS A 39 -8.33 0.85 7.49
N VAL A 40 -8.35 -0.43 7.07
CA VAL A 40 -7.21 -1.08 6.42
C VAL A 40 -7.41 -1.09 4.91
N TYR A 41 -6.40 -0.66 4.18
CA TYR A 41 -6.35 -0.68 2.72
C TYR A 41 -5.25 -1.66 2.31
N ALA A 42 -5.64 -2.85 1.89
CA ALA A 42 -4.71 -3.90 1.47
C ALA A 42 -4.56 -3.85 -0.05
N VAL A 43 -3.34 -3.65 -0.51
CA VAL A 43 -3.03 -3.40 -1.92
C VAL A 43 -2.48 -4.66 -2.57
N SER A 44 -2.94 -4.95 -3.80
CA SER A 44 -2.25 -5.83 -4.73
C SER A 44 -1.74 -4.98 -5.89
N PHE A 45 -0.42 -4.92 -6.05
CA PHE A 45 0.20 -4.14 -7.12
C PHE A 45 -0.21 -4.65 -8.51
N ASP A 46 -0.03 -3.81 -9.53
CA ASP A 46 -0.15 -4.25 -10.91
C ASP A 46 0.74 -5.47 -11.14
N GLY A 47 0.24 -6.44 -11.92
CA GLY A 47 0.93 -7.70 -12.16
C GLY A 47 0.72 -8.74 -11.07
N PHE A 48 0.21 -8.34 -9.90
CA PHE A 48 -0.06 -9.21 -8.75
C PHE A 48 -1.53 -9.20 -8.33
N ASP A 49 -2.39 -8.53 -9.11
CA ASP A 49 -3.80 -8.32 -8.77
C ASP A 49 -4.73 -9.44 -9.24
N GLY A 50 -4.18 -10.50 -9.81
CA GLY A 50 -4.93 -11.69 -10.21
C GLY A 50 -5.72 -11.54 -11.52
N THR A 51 -5.69 -10.37 -12.16
CA THR A 51 -6.47 -10.14 -13.39
C THR A 51 -5.79 -10.68 -14.65
N GLY A 52 -4.46 -10.80 -14.63
CA GLY A 52 -3.68 -11.11 -15.82
C GLY A 52 -3.65 -9.97 -16.84
N LYS A 53 -4.17 -8.81 -16.48
CA LYS A 53 -4.32 -7.65 -17.40
C LYS A 53 -3.41 -6.49 -17.07
N THR A 54 -2.72 -6.52 -15.94
CA THR A 54 -1.85 -5.45 -15.49
C THR A 54 -0.41 -5.91 -15.41
N THR A 55 0.50 -4.97 -15.47
CA THR A 55 1.95 -5.24 -15.39
C THR A 55 2.61 -4.25 -14.44
N TYR A 56 3.39 -4.78 -13.51
CA TYR A 56 4.24 -3.95 -12.66
C TYR A 56 5.42 -3.45 -13.52
N THR A 57 5.54 -2.15 -13.66
CA THR A 57 6.62 -1.54 -14.44
C THR A 57 7.72 -0.97 -13.57
N THR A 58 7.38 0.00 -12.72
CA THR A 58 8.33 0.64 -11.81
C THR A 58 7.69 0.92 -10.46
N ALA A 59 8.52 1.06 -9.43
CA ALA A 59 8.07 1.47 -8.12
C ALA A 59 7.42 2.86 -8.15
N GLN A 60 7.99 3.79 -8.93
CA GLN A 60 7.43 5.13 -9.08
C GLN A 60 6.03 5.08 -9.68
N ASN A 61 5.82 4.26 -10.70
CA ASN A 61 4.50 4.12 -11.32
C ASN A 61 3.46 3.62 -10.31
N GLN A 62 3.81 2.63 -9.50
CA GLN A 62 2.91 2.11 -8.46
C GLN A 62 2.63 3.18 -7.39
N ALA A 63 3.67 3.92 -6.99
CA ALA A 63 3.50 5.02 -6.04
C ALA A 63 2.58 6.12 -6.59
N ASP A 64 2.70 6.46 -7.86
CA ASP A 64 1.84 7.47 -8.50
C ASP A 64 0.36 7.04 -8.48
N LYS A 65 0.09 5.77 -8.74
CA LYS A 65 -1.27 5.23 -8.67
C LYS A 65 -1.82 5.26 -7.24
N LEU A 66 -0.99 4.91 -6.26
CA LEU A 66 -1.39 4.98 -4.86
C LEU A 66 -1.61 6.41 -4.40
N ALA A 67 -0.77 7.35 -4.83
CA ALA A 67 -0.95 8.76 -4.52
C ALA A 67 -2.29 9.27 -5.03
N GLY A 68 -2.63 8.95 -6.27
CA GLY A 68 -3.93 9.32 -6.85
C GLY A 68 -5.11 8.76 -6.05
N TYR A 69 -5.00 7.52 -5.61
CA TYR A 69 -6.03 6.90 -4.76
C TYR A 69 -6.16 7.62 -3.41
N ILE A 70 -5.04 7.89 -2.75
CA ILE A 70 -5.03 8.55 -1.44
C ILE A 70 -5.57 9.98 -1.55
N GLU A 71 -5.21 10.70 -2.60
CA GLU A 71 -5.74 12.04 -2.87
C GLU A 71 -7.26 12.02 -3.02
N LYS A 72 -7.77 11.07 -3.80
CA LYS A 72 -9.18 11.00 -4.14
C LYS A 72 -10.04 10.42 -3.00
N GLU A 73 -9.58 9.36 -2.36
CA GLU A 73 -10.39 8.60 -1.42
C GLU A 73 -10.08 8.92 0.05
N LEU A 74 -8.91 9.48 0.34
CA LEU A 74 -8.45 9.73 1.72
C LEU A 74 -8.05 11.18 1.96
N ASP A 75 -8.47 12.10 1.11
CA ASP A 75 -8.16 13.53 1.22
C ASP A 75 -6.65 13.81 1.30
N GLY A 76 -5.84 12.98 0.65
CA GLY A 76 -4.40 13.16 0.57
C GLY A 76 -3.64 12.73 1.83
N ARG A 77 -4.29 12.04 2.77
CA ARG A 77 -3.65 11.69 4.04
C ARG A 77 -3.79 10.21 4.37
N LEU A 78 -2.71 9.62 4.86
CA LEU A 78 -2.65 8.26 5.36
C LEU A 78 -1.96 8.26 6.72
N ASP A 79 -2.60 7.66 7.74
CA ASP A 79 -2.03 7.65 9.09
C ASP A 79 -0.84 6.69 9.20
N LEU A 80 -0.92 5.50 8.59
CA LEU A 80 0.14 4.50 8.68
C LEU A 80 0.30 3.76 7.37
N LEU A 81 1.54 3.65 6.90
CA LEU A 81 1.92 2.87 5.73
C LEU A 81 2.88 1.75 6.18
N PHE A 82 2.49 0.51 5.93
CA PHE A 82 3.36 -0.65 6.14
C PHE A 82 3.72 -1.26 4.79
N ALA A 83 5.00 -1.54 4.60
CA ALA A 83 5.48 -2.15 3.37
C ALA A 83 6.53 -3.21 3.66
N GLU A 84 6.52 -4.28 2.87
CA GLU A 84 7.46 -5.37 2.99
C GLU A 84 8.18 -5.61 1.65
N SER A 85 9.50 -5.78 1.72
CA SER A 85 10.35 -6.18 0.58
C SER A 85 10.09 -5.31 -0.66
N LEU A 86 9.53 -5.87 -1.73
CA LEU A 86 9.19 -5.15 -2.96
C LEU A 86 8.35 -3.90 -2.70
N GLY A 87 7.42 -4.00 -1.77
CA GLY A 87 6.51 -2.89 -1.44
C GLY A 87 7.23 -1.67 -0.88
N CYS A 88 8.45 -1.82 -0.39
CA CYS A 88 9.23 -0.70 0.16
C CYS A 88 9.62 0.32 -0.90
N GLY A 89 9.83 -0.10 -2.15
CA GLY A 89 10.11 0.84 -3.25
C GLY A 89 8.98 1.83 -3.47
N PRO A 90 7.77 1.36 -3.79
CA PRO A 90 6.61 2.24 -3.89
C PRO A 90 6.36 3.07 -2.63
N ALA A 91 6.58 2.49 -1.44
CA ALA A 91 6.40 3.20 -0.18
C ALA A 91 7.30 4.44 -0.07
N VAL A 92 8.57 4.31 -0.43
CA VAL A 92 9.53 5.42 -0.36
C VAL A 92 9.14 6.53 -1.33
N PHE A 93 8.77 6.20 -2.57
CA PHE A 93 8.32 7.19 -3.54
C PHE A 93 7.00 7.85 -3.11
N LEU A 94 6.12 7.07 -2.51
CA LEU A 94 4.84 7.59 -2.01
C LEU A 94 5.08 8.60 -0.88
N LYS A 95 5.98 8.28 0.06
CA LYS A 95 6.36 9.17 1.15
C LYS A 95 6.95 10.48 0.62
N ALA A 96 7.68 10.43 -0.48
CA ALA A 96 8.29 11.59 -1.12
C ALA A 96 7.30 12.41 -1.96
N SER A 97 6.09 11.91 -2.19
CA SER A 97 5.09 12.61 -2.99
C SER A 97 4.67 13.91 -2.32
N PRO A 98 4.64 15.04 -3.05
CA PRO A 98 4.23 16.33 -2.48
C PRO A 98 2.72 16.44 -2.21
N THR A 99 1.92 15.53 -2.76
CA THR A 99 0.45 15.58 -2.69
C THR A 99 -0.13 14.67 -1.62
N VAL A 100 0.71 13.84 -0.97
CA VAL A 100 0.28 12.86 0.02
C VAL A 100 1.03 13.09 1.32
N GLN A 101 0.29 13.11 2.43
CA GLN A 101 0.87 13.15 3.76
C GLN A 101 0.75 11.76 4.40
N ILE A 102 1.88 11.19 4.80
CA ILE A 102 1.94 9.92 5.52
C ILE A 102 2.54 10.19 6.89
N ASP A 103 1.77 9.94 7.95
CA ASP A 103 2.19 10.27 9.30
C ASP A 103 3.27 9.32 9.80
N ARG A 104 3.12 8.02 9.55
CA ARG A 104 4.10 7.00 9.96
C ARG A 104 4.28 5.97 8.85
N MET A 105 5.51 5.49 8.72
CA MET A 105 5.85 4.47 7.73
C MET A 105 6.72 3.40 8.38
N ILE A 106 6.37 2.14 8.14
CA ILE A 106 7.14 0.99 8.62
C ILE A 106 7.59 0.20 7.40
N LEU A 107 8.89 0.02 7.25
CA LEU A 107 9.50 -0.77 6.19
C LEU A 107 10.10 -2.04 6.77
N SER A 108 9.70 -3.19 6.22
CA SER A 108 10.19 -4.50 6.64
C SER A 108 10.98 -5.16 5.51
N GLY A 109 12.26 -5.46 5.75
CA GLY A 109 13.12 -6.10 4.78
C GLY A 109 13.21 -5.39 3.44
N PRO A 110 13.49 -4.07 3.41
CA PRO A 110 13.44 -3.31 2.18
C PRO A 110 14.47 -3.80 1.16
N GLU A 111 14.04 -3.81 -0.11
CA GLU A 111 14.91 -4.05 -1.24
C GLU A 111 15.35 -2.68 -1.77
N TYR A 112 16.66 -2.48 -1.89
CA TYR A 112 17.23 -1.21 -2.35
C TYR A 112 17.73 -1.25 -3.78
N LEU A 113 17.48 -2.35 -4.45
CA LEU A 113 17.93 -2.54 -5.81
C LEU A 113 16.92 -1.92 -6.77
N ASP A 114 17.41 -1.15 -7.71
CA ASP A 114 16.63 -0.70 -8.87
C ASP A 114 15.41 0.17 -8.54
N PHE A 115 15.66 1.18 -7.77
CA PHE A 115 14.66 2.24 -7.66
C PHE A 115 14.59 3.07 -8.92
#